data_a546aa707802dd184ca815760a09ff11
#
_entry.id   a546aa707802dd184ca815760a09ff11
#
_cell.length_a   1.000
_cell.length_b   1.000
_cell.length_c   1.000
_cell.angle_alpha   90.00
_cell.angle_beta   90.00
_cell.angle_gamma   90.00
#
_symmetry.space_group_name_H-M   'P 1'
#
loop_
_entity.id
_entity.type
_entity.pdbx_description
1 polymer ?
#
loop_
_entity_poly.entity_id
_entity_poly.type
_entity_poly.pdbx_seq_one_letter_code
_entity_poly.pdbx_strand_id
1 'polypeptide(L)'
;MKKRQKRNAGFSILELMLVMTIILIVLSLVMTLFARSLNTRQRESSRTDALTAAQAALNVISREIANSGYGLKLEADGIADNGLVDADSDAETIHFRANTTNDNIELTDPGEDVTYYYEPGTQSILRYDHNGNGVGVPQTSIVINRISSLSFQYFDYSGSNPVPTIDVVPTPQTGRVRVTVTVKLEQVEGQTNPQDVTLVSDVTLRNSEYMLQQY
;
A
#
# COMPACT_ATOMS: atom_id res chain seq x y z
N MET A 1 -49.40 -69.46 29.45
CA MET A 1 -48.55 -68.26 29.22
C MET A 1 -48.88 -67.69 27.84
N LYS A 2 -49.52 -66.48 27.79
CA LYS A 2 -49.89 -65.78 26.54
C LYS A 2 -48.75 -64.84 26.16
N LYS A 3 -47.96 -65.11 25.08
CA LYS A 3 -46.96 -64.22 24.51
C LYS A 3 -47.63 -62.95 23.94
N ARG A 4 -47.42 -61.79 24.57
CA ARG A 4 -47.79 -60.47 24.00
C ARG A 4 -46.96 -60.24 22.71
N GLN A 5 -47.61 -60.28 21.57
CA GLN A 5 -47.03 -59.78 20.31
C GLN A 5 -46.85 -58.27 20.42
N LYS A 6 -45.58 -57.80 20.35
CA LYS A 6 -45.29 -56.39 20.19
C LYS A 6 -45.77 -55.96 18.80
N ARG A 7 -46.79 -55.12 18.74
CA ARG A 7 -47.22 -54.46 17.51
C ARG A 7 -46.08 -53.47 17.10
N ASN A 8 -45.41 -53.79 15.99
CA ASN A 8 -44.55 -52.81 15.35
C ASN A 8 -45.46 -51.68 14.82
N ALA A 9 -45.46 -50.55 15.48
CA ALA A 9 -46.09 -49.32 14.99
C ALA A 9 -45.19 -48.75 13.88
N GLY A 10 -45.64 -48.82 12.61
CA GLY A 10 -45.01 -48.11 11.51
C GLY A 10 -45.22 -46.62 11.62
N PHE A 11 -44.28 -45.84 11.11
CA PHE A 11 -44.38 -44.36 11.04
C PHE A 11 -45.59 -43.95 10.18
N SER A 12 -46.32 -42.96 10.62
CA SER A 12 -47.39 -42.33 9.84
C SER A 12 -46.78 -41.48 8.72
N ILE A 13 -47.41 -41.48 7.53
CA ILE A 13 -47.01 -40.61 6.42
C ILE A 13 -46.95 -39.15 6.82
N LEU A 14 -47.88 -38.72 7.69
CA LEU A 14 -47.92 -37.34 8.23
C LEU A 14 -46.70 -37.02 9.10
N GLU A 15 -46.24 -37.97 9.90
CA GLU A 15 -45.05 -37.84 10.74
C GLU A 15 -43.79 -37.75 9.88
N LEU A 16 -43.68 -38.51 8.78
CA LEU A 16 -42.59 -38.41 7.84
C LEU A 16 -42.56 -37.06 7.15
N MET A 17 -43.73 -36.54 6.70
CA MET A 17 -43.79 -35.19 6.06
C MET A 17 -43.39 -34.10 7.03
N LEU A 18 -43.82 -34.19 8.31
CA LEU A 18 -43.45 -33.23 9.33
C LEU A 18 -41.94 -33.20 9.60
N VAL A 19 -41.32 -34.37 9.72
CA VAL A 19 -39.86 -34.52 9.89
C VAL A 19 -39.12 -33.97 8.71
N MET A 20 -39.55 -34.28 7.48
CA MET A 20 -38.92 -33.74 6.25
C MET A 20 -39.01 -32.22 6.21
N THR A 21 -40.12 -31.62 6.58
CA THR A 21 -40.31 -30.17 6.64
C THR A 21 -39.35 -29.52 7.64
N ILE A 22 -39.23 -30.09 8.84
CA ILE A 22 -38.33 -29.60 9.87
C ILE A 22 -36.84 -29.69 9.39
N ILE A 23 -36.46 -30.80 8.79
CA ILE A 23 -35.12 -31.00 8.25
C ILE A 23 -34.82 -29.96 7.18
N LEU A 24 -35.72 -29.68 6.25
CA LEU A 24 -35.55 -28.68 5.21
C LEU A 24 -35.39 -27.27 5.79
N ILE A 25 -36.16 -26.90 6.82
CA ILE A 25 -36.03 -25.62 7.52
C ILE A 25 -34.65 -25.50 8.19
N VAL A 26 -34.24 -26.53 8.93
CA VAL A 26 -32.92 -26.54 9.60
C VAL A 26 -31.80 -26.48 8.59
N LEU A 27 -31.88 -27.24 7.51
CA LEU A 27 -30.86 -27.25 6.44
C LEU A 27 -30.75 -25.86 5.78
N SER A 28 -31.88 -25.19 5.52
CA SER A 28 -31.90 -23.82 4.98
C SER A 28 -31.21 -22.81 5.90
N LEU A 29 -31.45 -22.89 7.21
CA LEU A 29 -30.76 -22.03 8.20
C LEU A 29 -29.25 -22.29 8.23
N VAL A 30 -28.85 -23.58 8.24
CA VAL A 30 -27.43 -23.97 8.23
C VAL A 30 -26.73 -23.45 6.96
N MET A 31 -27.34 -23.62 5.78
CA MET A 31 -26.79 -23.14 4.52
C MET A 31 -26.63 -21.60 4.50
N THR A 32 -27.61 -20.87 5.07
CA THR A 32 -27.53 -19.41 5.17
C THR A 32 -26.38 -18.97 6.09
N LEU A 33 -26.20 -19.61 7.23
CA LEU A 33 -25.09 -19.33 8.15
C LEU A 33 -23.74 -19.67 7.53
N PHE A 34 -23.67 -20.79 6.82
CA PHE A 34 -22.44 -21.21 6.13
C PHE A 34 -22.05 -20.22 5.02
N ALA A 35 -23.00 -19.79 4.20
CA ALA A 35 -22.76 -18.78 3.17
C ALA A 35 -22.25 -17.45 3.75
N ARG A 36 -22.86 -17.00 4.87
CA ARG A 36 -22.38 -15.79 5.58
C ARG A 36 -20.96 -15.97 6.11
N SER A 37 -20.63 -17.13 6.67
CA SER A 37 -19.29 -17.43 7.18
C SER A 37 -18.24 -17.42 6.08
N LEU A 38 -18.54 -17.99 4.91
CA LEU A 38 -17.64 -17.96 3.75
C LEU A 38 -17.39 -16.53 3.26
N ASN A 39 -18.45 -15.75 3.12
CA ASN A 39 -18.34 -14.34 2.71
C ASN A 39 -17.48 -13.54 3.70
N THR A 40 -17.63 -13.74 5.00
CA THR A 40 -16.81 -13.07 6.01
C THR A 40 -15.34 -13.46 5.89
N ARG A 41 -15.04 -14.74 5.71
CA ARG A 41 -13.65 -15.21 5.51
C ARG A 41 -13.00 -14.62 4.26
N GLN A 42 -13.73 -14.59 3.15
CA GLN A 42 -13.21 -14.01 1.91
C GLN A 42 -12.90 -12.52 2.06
N ARG A 43 -13.73 -11.78 2.79
CA ARG A 43 -13.51 -10.37 3.14
C ARG A 43 -12.23 -10.16 3.92
N GLU A 44 -12.07 -10.91 5.02
CA GLU A 44 -10.89 -10.76 5.88
C GLU A 44 -9.61 -11.15 5.13
N SER A 45 -9.67 -12.15 4.25
CA SER A 45 -8.55 -12.51 3.40
C SER A 45 -8.19 -11.36 2.44
N SER A 46 -9.17 -10.85 1.67
CA SER A 46 -8.94 -9.75 0.71
C SER A 46 -8.42 -8.47 1.41
N ARG A 47 -8.93 -8.19 2.61
CA ARG A 47 -8.45 -7.08 3.43
C ARG A 47 -6.99 -7.28 3.86
N THR A 48 -6.68 -8.45 4.36
CA THR A 48 -5.31 -8.80 4.80
C THR A 48 -4.33 -8.73 3.63
N ASP A 49 -4.72 -9.27 2.47
CA ASP A 49 -3.91 -9.25 1.26
C ASP A 49 -3.64 -7.82 0.78
N ALA A 50 -4.68 -6.96 0.76
CA ALA A 50 -4.54 -5.55 0.38
C ALA A 50 -3.63 -4.77 1.34
N LEU A 51 -3.77 -4.98 2.66
CA LEU A 51 -2.91 -4.35 3.66
C LEU A 51 -1.46 -4.82 3.56
N THR A 52 -1.25 -6.12 3.38
CA THR A 52 0.09 -6.69 3.23
C THR A 52 0.79 -6.16 1.98
N ALA A 53 0.07 -6.09 0.86
CA ALA A 53 0.60 -5.53 -0.38
C ALA A 53 0.93 -4.04 -0.24
N ALA A 54 0.07 -3.26 0.41
CA ALA A 54 0.31 -1.84 0.66
C ALA A 54 1.50 -1.60 1.59
N GLN A 55 1.64 -2.41 2.65
CA GLN A 55 2.80 -2.35 3.54
C GLN A 55 4.11 -2.69 2.79
N ALA A 56 4.09 -3.70 1.93
CA ALA A 56 5.24 -4.06 1.13
C ALA A 56 5.62 -2.93 0.15
N ALA A 57 4.63 -2.34 -0.54
CA ALA A 57 4.83 -1.20 -1.43
C ALA A 57 5.41 0.01 -0.68
N LEU A 58 4.82 0.35 0.47
CA LEU A 58 5.29 1.45 1.31
C LEU A 58 6.73 1.25 1.79
N ASN A 59 7.11 0.01 2.13
CA ASN A 59 8.49 -0.33 2.50
C ASN A 59 9.47 -0.16 1.34
N VAL A 60 9.08 -0.55 0.11
CA VAL A 60 9.92 -0.36 -1.09
C VAL A 60 10.10 1.13 -1.38
N ILE A 61 9.00 1.89 -1.45
CA ILE A 61 9.01 3.34 -1.67
C ILE A 61 9.86 4.04 -0.60
N SER A 62 9.63 3.74 0.67
CA SER A 62 10.37 4.35 1.79
C SER A 62 11.87 4.08 1.71
N ARG A 63 12.27 2.87 1.34
CA ARG A 63 13.67 2.50 1.21
C ARG A 63 14.36 3.23 0.05
N GLU A 64 13.70 3.36 -1.09
CA GLU A 64 14.26 4.07 -2.24
C GLU A 64 14.36 5.56 -1.94
N ILE A 65 13.31 6.19 -1.39
CA ILE A 65 13.34 7.60 -0.99
C ILE A 65 14.43 7.86 0.07
N ALA A 66 14.61 6.97 1.05
CA ALA A 66 15.63 7.14 2.09
C ALA A 66 17.06 7.18 1.53
N ASN A 67 17.30 6.60 0.35
CA ASN A 67 18.58 6.60 -0.33
C ASN A 67 18.74 7.76 -1.33
N SER A 68 17.73 8.62 -1.49
CA SER A 68 17.81 9.84 -2.30
C SER A 68 19.06 10.65 -1.92
N GLY A 69 19.72 11.24 -2.91
CA GLY A 69 20.96 12.00 -2.74
C GLY A 69 22.24 11.15 -2.58
N TYR A 70 22.12 9.82 -2.50
CA TYR A 70 23.31 8.96 -2.37
C TYR A 70 24.23 9.10 -3.58
N GLY A 71 25.52 9.32 -3.32
CA GLY A 71 26.54 9.42 -4.36
C GLY A 71 26.46 10.67 -5.26
N LEU A 72 25.54 11.61 -4.96
CA LEU A 72 25.45 12.88 -5.65
C LEU A 72 26.53 13.86 -5.15
N LYS A 73 26.87 14.83 -6.00
CA LYS A 73 27.81 15.87 -5.61
C LYS A 73 27.12 16.92 -4.74
N LEU A 74 27.93 17.62 -3.95
CA LEU A 74 27.48 18.83 -3.28
C LEU A 74 27.06 19.89 -4.31
N GLU A 75 26.01 20.63 -3.98
CA GLU A 75 25.61 21.80 -4.72
C GLU A 75 26.72 22.87 -4.76
N ALA A 76 26.58 23.84 -5.64
CA ALA A 76 27.60 24.90 -5.83
C ALA A 76 27.82 25.75 -4.56
N ASP A 77 26.87 25.82 -3.68
CA ASP A 77 26.91 26.48 -2.37
C ASP A 77 27.50 25.61 -1.25
N GLY A 78 27.85 24.34 -1.57
CA GLY A 78 28.41 23.38 -0.62
C GLY A 78 27.35 22.63 0.21
N ILE A 79 26.05 22.82 -0.08
CA ILE A 79 24.96 22.08 0.56
C ILE A 79 24.89 20.68 -0.06
N ALA A 80 24.59 19.69 0.78
CA ALA A 80 24.39 18.32 0.30
C ALA A 80 23.11 18.22 -0.55
N ASP A 81 23.25 17.71 -1.76
CA ASP A 81 22.12 17.42 -2.61
C ASP A 81 21.33 16.23 -2.03
N ASN A 82 20.11 16.51 -1.57
CA ASN A 82 19.22 15.48 -1.02
C ASN A 82 18.60 14.57 -2.10
N GLY A 83 18.88 14.86 -3.37
CA GLY A 83 18.43 14.09 -4.52
C GLY A 83 16.97 14.27 -4.90
N LEU A 84 16.21 15.10 -4.21
CA LEU A 84 14.83 15.40 -4.59
C LEU A 84 14.79 16.44 -5.71
N VAL A 85 13.97 16.20 -6.73
CA VAL A 85 13.79 17.10 -7.87
C VAL A 85 12.53 17.92 -7.65
N ASP A 86 12.70 19.17 -7.24
CA ASP A 86 11.61 20.08 -6.87
C ASP A 86 10.66 20.40 -8.03
N ALA A 87 11.22 20.55 -9.24
CA ALA A 87 10.44 20.90 -10.43
C ALA A 87 9.42 19.81 -10.84
N ASP A 88 9.68 18.56 -10.47
CA ASP A 88 8.87 17.38 -10.87
C ASP A 88 8.24 16.68 -9.65
N SER A 89 8.31 17.31 -8.49
CA SER A 89 7.73 16.76 -7.24
C SER A 89 6.64 17.67 -6.70
N ASP A 90 5.57 17.07 -6.21
CA ASP A 90 4.45 17.75 -5.59
C ASP A 90 3.80 16.87 -4.50
N ALA A 91 2.56 17.19 -4.12
CA ALA A 91 1.83 16.42 -3.11
C ALA A 91 1.45 14.99 -3.54
N GLU A 92 1.44 14.66 -4.84
CA GLU A 92 1.00 13.37 -5.38
C GLU A 92 2.11 12.64 -6.16
N THR A 93 3.20 13.34 -6.44
CA THR A 93 4.34 12.86 -7.23
C THR A 93 5.63 13.15 -6.48
N ILE A 94 6.53 12.19 -6.43
CA ILE A 94 7.91 12.40 -5.96
C ILE A 94 8.89 11.91 -6.99
N HIS A 95 9.81 12.80 -7.40
CA HIS A 95 10.93 12.49 -8.26
C HIS A 95 12.23 12.64 -7.48
N PHE A 96 13.05 11.61 -7.50
CA PHE A 96 14.33 11.63 -6.79
C PHE A 96 15.43 10.92 -7.57
N ARG A 97 16.66 11.28 -7.21
CA ARG A 97 17.88 10.79 -7.82
C ARG A 97 18.85 10.25 -6.77
N ALA A 98 19.59 9.21 -7.15
CA ALA A 98 20.65 8.62 -6.34
C ALA A 98 21.62 7.89 -7.25
N ASN A 99 22.91 8.07 -7.08
CA ASN A 99 23.93 7.29 -7.79
C ASN A 99 24.20 6.00 -7.01
N THR A 100 23.36 5.00 -7.21
CA THR A 100 23.36 3.75 -6.41
C THR A 100 24.48 2.81 -6.78
N THR A 101 24.95 2.85 -8.02
CA THR A 101 26.08 2.03 -8.50
C THR A 101 27.43 2.67 -8.19
N ASN A 102 27.47 4.00 -8.07
CA ASN A 102 28.65 4.80 -7.75
C ASN A 102 29.85 4.49 -8.68
N ASP A 103 29.56 4.09 -9.92
CA ASP A 103 30.57 3.71 -10.91
C ASP A 103 30.95 4.87 -11.88
N ASN A 104 30.05 5.83 -12.03
CA ASN A 104 30.25 7.05 -12.83
C ASN A 104 29.56 8.24 -12.17
N ILE A 105 29.73 9.43 -12.80
CA ILE A 105 29.12 10.70 -12.30
C ILE A 105 27.73 10.91 -12.89
N GLU A 106 27.42 10.18 -13.96
CA GLU A 106 26.15 10.29 -14.69
C GLU A 106 25.15 9.31 -14.12
N LEU A 107 23.91 9.78 -13.94
CA LEU A 107 22.81 8.95 -13.45
C LEU A 107 22.19 8.17 -14.61
N THR A 108 22.88 7.11 -15.03
CA THR A 108 22.54 6.36 -16.25
C THR A 108 22.07 4.94 -15.98
N ASP A 109 22.19 4.49 -14.75
CA ASP A 109 21.84 3.13 -14.39
C ASP A 109 20.39 3.00 -13.89
N PRO A 110 19.79 1.80 -14.01
CA PRO A 110 18.46 1.53 -13.48
C PRO A 110 18.36 1.81 -11.98
N GLY A 111 17.33 2.56 -11.60
CA GLY A 111 17.06 2.92 -10.20
C GLY A 111 17.72 4.20 -9.72
N GLU A 112 18.46 4.91 -10.58
CA GLU A 112 19.16 6.15 -10.22
C GLU A 112 18.36 7.43 -10.46
N ASP A 113 17.33 7.37 -11.31
CA ASP A 113 16.44 8.48 -11.64
C ASP A 113 15.00 7.95 -11.67
N VAL A 114 14.27 8.15 -10.55
CA VAL A 114 13.00 7.46 -10.28
C VAL A 114 11.92 8.43 -9.86
N THR A 115 10.73 8.24 -10.44
CA THR A 115 9.52 8.97 -10.07
C THR A 115 8.45 7.99 -9.59
N TYR A 116 7.84 8.29 -8.44
CA TYR A 116 6.61 7.62 -7.97
C TYR A 116 5.43 8.58 -8.11
N TYR A 117 4.32 8.07 -8.64
CA TYR A 117 3.09 8.83 -8.78
C TYR A 117 1.85 7.94 -8.72
N TYR A 118 0.72 8.55 -8.43
CA TYR A 118 -0.58 7.90 -8.45
C TYR A 118 -1.25 8.03 -9.81
N GLU A 119 -1.72 6.90 -10.37
CA GLU A 119 -2.48 6.86 -11.63
C GLU A 119 -3.95 6.56 -11.34
N PRO A 120 -4.84 7.58 -11.40
CA PRO A 120 -6.26 7.42 -11.06
C PRO A 120 -7.01 6.45 -11.98
N GLY A 121 -6.62 6.37 -13.25
CA GLY A 121 -7.29 5.50 -14.23
C GLY A 121 -7.16 4.03 -13.92
N THR A 122 -6.03 3.61 -13.36
CA THR A 122 -5.75 2.23 -12.97
C THR A 122 -5.83 2.01 -11.46
N GLN A 123 -6.04 3.08 -10.67
CA GLN A 123 -6.01 3.08 -9.21
C GLN A 123 -4.73 2.43 -8.67
N SER A 124 -3.58 2.82 -9.24
CA SER A 124 -2.29 2.20 -8.99
C SER A 124 -1.23 3.22 -8.62
N ILE A 125 -0.25 2.80 -7.82
CA ILE A 125 1.01 3.52 -7.67
C ILE A 125 1.97 2.99 -8.73
N LEU A 126 2.47 3.90 -9.54
CA LEU A 126 3.44 3.61 -10.59
C LEU A 126 4.83 4.09 -10.17
N ARG A 127 5.83 3.32 -10.57
CA ARG A 127 7.24 3.65 -10.51
C ARG A 127 7.75 3.83 -11.93
N TYR A 128 8.15 5.03 -12.25
CA TYR A 128 8.82 5.37 -13.50
C TYR A 128 10.31 5.47 -13.23
N ASP A 129 11.09 4.72 -13.98
CA ASP A 129 12.55 4.72 -13.92
C ASP A 129 13.07 5.19 -15.27
N HIS A 130 13.78 6.31 -15.29
CA HIS A 130 14.26 6.94 -16.52
C HIS A 130 15.22 6.04 -17.30
N ASN A 131 15.96 5.20 -16.60
CA ASN A 131 16.98 4.30 -17.15
C ASN A 131 16.66 2.81 -16.95
N GLY A 132 15.41 2.48 -16.58
CA GLY A 132 15.02 1.13 -16.15
C GLY A 132 15.27 0.00 -17.16
N ASN A 133 15.35 0.32 -18.45
CA ASN A 133 15.69 -0.61 -19.54
C ASN A 133 17.02 -0.26 -20.24
N GLY A 134 17.87 0.53 -19.61
CA GLY A 134 19.16 1.03 -20.12
C GLY A 134 19.17 2.55 -20.23
N VAL A 135 20.33 3.11 -20.54
CA VAL A 135 20.59 4.55 -20.58
C VAL A 135 19.55 5.29 -21.44
N GLY A 136 18.75 6.15 -20.82
CA GLY A 136 17.71 6.92 -21.50
C GLY A 136 16.55 6.07 -22.04
N VAL A 137 16.41 4.81 -21.62
CA VAL A 137 15.32 3.93 -22.02
C VAL A 137 14.42 3.71 -20.78
N PRO A 138 13.29 4.43 -20.67
CA PRO A 138 12.48 4.39 -19.46
C PRO A 138 11.73 3.08 -19.29
N GLN A 139 11.45 2.76 -18.03
CA GLN A 139 10.56 1.66 -17.62
C GLN A 139 9.53 2.15 -16.64
N THR A 140 8.25 1.82 -16.89
CA THR A 140 7.18 2.02 -15.92
C THR A 140 6.73 0.68 -15.37
N SER A 141 6.63 0.59 -14.07
CA SER A 141 6.17 -0.61 -13.36
C SER A 141 5.08 -0.28 -12.35
N ILE A 142 4.14 -1.20 -12.17
CA ILE A 142 3.11 -1.09 -11.13
C ILE A 142 3.72 -1.57 -9.82
N VAL A 143 3.69 -0.70 -8.81
CA VAL A 143 4.13 -1.04 -7.44
C VAL A 143 3.01 -1.72 -6.68
N ILE A 144 1.81 -1.14 -6.76
CA ILE A 144 0.60 -1.66 -6.13
C ILE A 144 -0.64 -1.11 -6.86
N ASN A 145 -1.71 -1.86 -6.86
CA ASN A 145 -3.04 -1.47 -7.35
C ASN A 145 -4.07 -1.40 -6.22
N ARG A 146 -5.31 -1.00 -6.54
CA ARG A 146 -6.43 -0.80 -5.60
C ARG A 146 -6.14 0.27 -4.56
N ILE A 147 -5.49 1.35 -4.99
CA ILE A 147 -5.18 2.50 -4.17
C ILE A 147 -6.23 3.59 -4.42
N SER A 148 -6.67 4.27 -3.36
CA SER A 148 -7.53 5.45 -3.46
C SER A 148 -6.73 6.73 -3.62
N SER A 149 -5.57 6.83 -2.95
CA SER A 149 -4.68 7.98 -3.03
C SER A 149 -3.26 7.66 -2.59
N LEU A 150 -2.32 8.42 -3.14
CA LEU A 150 -0.94 8.54 -2.68
C LEU A 150 -0.69 10.01 -2.38
N SER A 151 -0.04 10.33 -1.28
CA SER A 151 0.39 11.71 -1.04
C SER A 151 1.73 11.78 -0.32
N PHE A 152 2.45 12.87 -0.64
CA PHE A 152 3.75 13.21 -0.07
C PHE A 152 3.66 14.52 0.68
N GLN A 153 4.37 14.62 1.82
CA GLN A 153 4.60 15.84 2.55
C GLN A 153 6.10 15.93 2.84
N TYR A 154 6.67 17.09 2.61
CA TYR A 154 8.08 17.35 2.76
C TYR A 154 8.34 18.13 4.04
N PHE A 155 9.37 17.78 4.77
CA PHE A 155 9.74 18.40 6.04
C PHE A 155 11.11 19.01 5.90
N ASP A 156 11.15 20.36 5.91
CA ASP A 156 12.34 21.15 5.69
C ASP A 156 12.95 21.56 7.02
N TYR A 157 14.23 21.31 7.15
CA TYR A 157 15.02 21.62 8.34
C TYR A 157 16.01 22.76 8.00
N SER A 158 15.56 23.99 8.12
CA SER A 158 16.40 25.17 7.88
C SER A 158 17.03 25.70 9.17
N GLY A 159 18.34 25.83 9.16
CA GLY A 159 19.12 26.39 10.28
C GLY A 159 19.10 25.56 11.56
N SER A 160 19.28 26.21 12.71
CA SER A 160 19.32 25.53 14.03
C SER A 160 17.95 25.17 14.59
N ASN A 161 16.86 25.30 13.83
CA ASN A 161 15.53 25.03 14.33
C ASN A 161 15.22 23.53 14.26
N PRO A 162 14.99 22.85 15.39
CA PRO A 162 14.65 21.41 15.40
C PRO A 162 13.22 21.13 14.92
N VAL A 163 12.40 22.16 14.72
CA VAL A 163 11.02 22.01 14.24
C VAL A 163 10.99 22.26 12.74
N PRO A 164 10.69 21.23 11.91
CA PRO A 164 10.66 21.40 10.47
C PRO A 164 9.46 22.22 10.01
N THR A 165 9.61 22.92 8.89
CA THR A 165 8.49 23.45 8.13
C THR A 165 7.91 22.35 7.25
N ILE A 166 6.58 22.28 7.16
CA ILE A 166 5.90 21.28 6.33
C ILE A 166 5.52 21.94 5.01
N ASP A 167 5.90 21.32 3.91
CA ASP A 167 5.58 21.79 2.56
C ASP A 167 5.01 20.66 1.68
N VAL A 168 4.46 21.04 0.53
CA VAL A 168 3.94 20.13 -0.51
C VAL A 168 4.91 19.96 -1.67
N VAL A 169 6.00 20.73 -1.70
CA VAL A 169 7.08 20.68 -2.68
C VAL A 169 8.40 20.54 -1.91
N PRO A 170 9.33 19.69 -2.34
CA PRO A 170 10.63 19.57 -1.68
C PRO A 170 11.50 20.80 -1.89
N THR A 171 12.43 21.02 -0.97
CA THR A 171 13.48 22.03 -1.06
C THR A 171 14.85 21.37 -0.83
N PRO A 172 15.97 22.06 -1.08
CA PRO A 172 17.30 21.56 -0.70
C PRO A 172 17.44 21.24 0.81
N GLN A 173 16.62 21.87 1.66
CA GLN A 173 16.60 21.65 3.11
C GLN A 173 15.67 20.53 3.55
N THR A 174 14.98 19.86 2.63
CA THR A 174 14.12 18.73 2.96
C THR A 174 14.96 17.58 3.54
N GLY A 175 14.69 17.21 4.78
CA GLY A 175 15.38 16.13 5.48
C GLY A 175 14.51 14.91 5.73
N ARG A 176 13.18 15.05 5.57
CA ARG A 176 12.22 13.96 5.78
C ARG A 176 11.03 14.09 4.84
N VAL A 177 10.55 12.94 4.36
CA VAL A 177 9.35 12.83 3.54
C VAL A 177 8.34 11.94 4.24
N ARG A 178 7.10 12.40 4.37
CA ARG A 178 5.98 11.56 4.78
C ARG A 178 5.28 11.02 3.56
N VAL A 179 5.19 9.70 3.48
CA VAL A 179 4.45 8.98 2.43
C VAL A 179 3.14 8.48 3.03
N THR A 180 2.02 8.86 2.44
CA THR A 180 0.69 8.41 2.85
C THR A 180 0.04 7.66 1.70
N VAL A 181 -0.34 6.41 1.94
CA VAL A 181 -1.02 5.53 0.97
C VAL A 181 -2.39 5.16 1.53
N THR A 182 -3.45 5.43 0.78
CA THR A 182 -4.80 5.01 1.13
C THR A 182 -5.24 3.86 0.22
N VAL A 183 -5.52 2.72 0.82
CA VAL A 183 -5.93 1.49 0.14
C VAL A 183 -7.44 1.41 0.10
N LYS A 184 -7.99 1.15 -1.07
CA LYS A 184 -9.41 0.90 -1.27
C LYS A 184 -9.73 -0.57 -0.97
N LEU A 185 -10.55 -0.81 0.04
CA LEU A 185 -11.05 -2.15 0.33
C LEU A 185 -12.28 -2.46 -0.53
N GLU A 186 -12.43 -3.72 -0.94
CA GLU A 186 -13.60 -4.15 -1.70
C GLU A 186 -14.88 -3.90 -0.91
N GLN A 187 -15.84 -3.27 -1.60
CA GLN A 187 -17.18 -3.07 -1.04
C GLN A 187 -17.89 -4.42 -0.94
N VAL A 188 -18.46 -4.69 0.20
CA VAL A 188 -19.15 -5.96 0.44
C VAL A 188 -20.63 -5.72 0.59
N GLU A 189 -21.43 -6.64 0.05
CA GLU A 189 -22.88 -6.63 0.11
C GLU A 189 -23.38 -6.48 1.56
N GLY A 190 -24.18 -5.44 1.82
CA GLY A 190 -24.69 -5.08 3.16
C GLY A 190 -23.85 -4.06 3.93
N GLN A 191 -22.78 -3.51 3.34
CA GLN A 191 -21.99 -2.42 3.90
C GLN A 191 -22.31 -1.11 3.19
N THR A 192 -22.69 -0.07 3.94
CA THR A 192 -23.20 1.20 3.41
C THR A 192 -22.10 2.10 2.83
N ASN A 193 -20.84 1.92 3.27
CA ASN A 193 -19.70 2.73 2.81
C ASN A 193 -18.50 1.84 2.48
N PRO A 194 -17.75 2.15 1.40
CA PRO A 194 -16.44 1.55 1.18
C PRO A 194 -15.52 1.89 2.37
N GLN A 195 -14.74 0.92 2.82
CA GLN A 195 -13.74 1.15 3.85
C GLN A 195 -12.39 1.35 3.18
N ASP A 196 -11.80 2.50 3.46
CA ASP A 196 -10.42 2.78 3.08
C ASP A 196 -9.52 2.64 4.31
N VAL A 197 -8.30 2.18 4.09
CA VAL A 197 -7.28 2.10 5.13
C VAL A 197 -6.09 2.93 4.71
N THR A 198 -5.70 3.86 5.58
CA THR A 198 -4.55 4.74 5.35
C THR A 198 -3.33 4.21 6.08
N LEU A 199 -2.24 4.05 5.36
CA LEU A 199 -0.91 3.72 5.86
C LEU A 199 -0.01 4.94 5.70
N VAL A 200 0.80 5.21 6.71
CA VAL A 200 1.73 6.36 6.74
C VAL A 200 3.12 5.88 7.09
N SER A 201 4.12 6.39 6.38
CA SER A 201 5.53 6.19 6.69
C SER A 201 6.27 7.52 6.67
N ASP A 202 7.02 7.80 7.72
CA ASP A 202 7.95 8.94 7.76
C ASP A 202 9.34 8.43 7.37
N VAL A 203 9.88 8.99 6.31
CA VAL A 203 11.14 8.58 5.69
C VAL A 203 12.17 9.69 5.87
N THR A 204 13.24 9.43 6.61
CA THR A 204 14.36 10.35 6.75
C THR A 204 15.32 10.16 5.58
N LEU A 205 15.68 11.25 4.90
CA LEU A 205 16.65 11.26 3.82
C LEU A 205 18.06 11.17 4.40
N ARG A 206 18.74 10.06 4.18
CA ARG A 206 20.05 9.76 4.78
C ARG A 206 21.15 10.71 4.33
N ASN A 207 21.02 11.25 3.12
CA ASN A 207 22.01 12.13 2.48
C ASN A 207 21.57 13.60 2.48
N SER A 208 20.58 13.96 3.29
CA SER A 208 20.18 15.36 3.46
C SER A 208 21.17 16.12 4.34
N GLU A 209 21.30 17.43 4.11
CA GLU A 209 22.10 18.34 4.93
C GLU A 209 21.78 18.19 6.42
N TYR A 210 20.50 18.08 6.76
CA TYR A 210 20.04 17.86 8.14
C TYR A 210 20.67 16.64 8.79
N MET A 211 20.74 15.50 8.07
CA MET A 211 21.32 14.28 8.61
C MET A 211 22.84 14.34 8.68
N LEU A 212 23.49 14.94 7.68
CA LEU A 212 24.94 15.06 7.64
C LEU A 212 25.50 15.99 8.74
N GLN A 213 24.72 16.98 9.20
CA GLN A 213 25.10 17.85 10.31
C GLN A 213 24.97 17.17 11.69
N GLN A 214 24.37 16.00 11.81
CA GLN A 214 24.21 15.28 13.07
C GLN A 214 25.37 14.36 13.40
N TYR A 215 26.31 14.17 12.48
CA TYR A 215 27.52 13.35 12.62
C TYR A 215 28.78 14.22 12.49
#